data_013075633025136d89828acd1cb478d6
#
_entry.id   013075633025136d89828acd1cb478d6
#
_cell.length_a   1.000
_cell.length_b   1.000
_cell.length_c   1.000
_cell.angle_alpha   90.00
_cell.angle_beta   90.00
_cell.angle_gamma   90.00
#
_symmetry.space_group_name_H-M   'P 1'
#
loop_
_entity.id
_entity.type
_entity.pdbx_description
1 polymer ?
#
loop_
_entity_poly.entity_id
_entity_poly.type
_entity_poly.pdbx_seq_one_letter_code
_entity_poly.pdbx_strand_id
1 'polypeptide(L)'
;MAYWKRTHTTLAAILSAALTATLFTTPTHAKELAIWDQLQGTNPKGYVLLMRHALAPGVGDPENFNVNDCSTQRNLNDEGRQDARDIGQWLQRREVKILRVESSRWCRAKETAELLNIGKVRPNRNLDSLFQETNLLNHPQTANIKKRIQSHRNTRGLLVFVGHFVNFQAVAGVSLDSGEGVLIKATPSGEFTVMGYSPKP
;
A
#
# COMPACT_ATOMS: atom_id res chain seq x y z
N MET A 1 -85.15 15.87 -22.78
CA MET A 1 -83.78 15.75 -23.35
C MET A 1 -82.78 15.71 -22.20
N ALA A 2 -82.33 14.51 -21.80
CA ALA A 2 -81.36 14.36 -20.68
C ALA A 2 -79.98 14.02 -21.27
N TYR A 3 -79.03 14.88 -21.00
CA TYR A 3 -77.60 14.72 -21.42
C TYR A 3 -76.84 13.96 -20.32
N TRP A 4 -76.38 12.74 -20.64
CA TRP A 4 -75.61 11.90 -19.77
C TRP A 4 -74.10 12.21 -19.97
N LYS A 5 -73.47 12.81 -18.94
CA LYS A 5 -72.00 13.01 -18.91
C LYS A 5 -71.34 11.73 -18.42
N ARG A 6 -70.51 11.09 -19.26
CA ARG A 6 -69.57 10.02 -18.88
C ARG A 6 -68.32 10.65 -18.28
N THR A 7 -68.04 10.31 -17.05
CA THR A 7 -66.76 10.61 -16.38
C THR A 7 -65.80 9.47 -16.67
N HIS A 8 -64.72 9.78 -17.38
CA HIS A 8 -63.57 8.85 -17.57
C HIS A 8 -62.61 9.01 -16.40
N THR A 9 -62.51 7.96 -15.57
CA THR A 9 -61.51 7.84 -14.47
C THR A 9 -60.26 7.21 -15.12
N THR A 10 -59.21 7.99 -15.28
CA THR A 10 -57.90 7.47 -15.66
C THR A 10 -57.15 7.01 -14.45
N LEU A 11 -56.90 5.69 -14.32
CA LEU A 11 -55.99 5.12 -13.36
C LEU A 11 -54.55 5.36 -13.85
N ALA A 12 -53.81 6.19 -13.11
CA ALA A 12 -52.38 6.33 -13.30
C ALA A 12 -51.68 5.21 -12.57
N ALA A 13 -51.09 4.28 -13.30
CA ALA A 13 -50.22 3.24 -12.74
C ALA A 13 -48.84 3.85 -12.46
N ILE A 14 -48.50 3.97 -11.18
CA ILE A 14 -47.14 4.38 -10.77
C ILE A 14 -46.25 3.16 -10.83
N LEU A 15 -45.39 3.11 -11.88
CA LEU A 15 -44.30 2.13 -11.98
C LEU A 15 -43.16 2.58 -11.05
N SER A 16 -43.03 1.95 -9.88
CA SER A 16 -41.85 2.11 -9.02
C SER A 16 -40.68 1.30 -9.62
N ALA A 17 -39.77 1.97 -10.30
CA ALA A 17 -38.50 1.38 -10.73
C ALA A 17 -37.57 1.30 -9.51
N ALA A 18 -37.43 0.11 -8.94
CA ALA A 18 -36.40 -0.17 -7.95
C ALA A 18 -35.04 -0.17 -8.64
N LEU A 19 -34.26 0.89 -8.42
CA LEU A 19 -32.87 1.01 -8.88
C LEU A 19 -31.97 0.12 -8.00
N THR A 20 -31.77 -1.12 -8.41
CA THR A 20 -30.76 -1.99 -7.79
C THR A 20 -29.39 -1.49 -8.21
N ALA A 21 -28.71 -0.77 -7.34
CA ALA A 21 -27.30 -0.40 -7.51
C ALA A 21 -26.47 -1.68 -7.38
N THR A 22 -26.13 -2.33 -8.48
CA THR A 22 -25.11 -3.36 -8.54
C THR A 22 -23.76 -2.68 -8.36
N LEU A 23 -23.15 -2.89 -7.19
CA LEU A 23 -21.76 -2.53 -6.93
C LEU A 23 -20.87 -3.37 -7.85
N PHE A 24 -20.49 -2.81 -8.99
CA PHE A 24 -19.44 -3.35 -9.83
C PHE A 24 -18.11 -3.16 -9.11
N THR A 25 -17.68 -4.15 -8.33
CA THR A 25 -16.28 -4.26 -7.93
C THR A 25 -15.48 -4.49 -9.20
N THR A 26 -14.58 -3.55 -9.54
CA THR A 26 -13.74 -3.66 -10.73
C THR A 26 -12.93 -4.96 -10.66
N PRO A 27 -12.79 -5.73 -11.74
CA PRO A 27 -12.09 -7.03 -11.74
C PRO A 27 -10.62 -6.96 -11.29
N THR A 28 -10.00 -5.79 -11.33
CA THR A 28 -8.65 -5.52 -10.84
C THR A 28 -8.53 -5.70 -9.32
N HIS A 29 -9.44 -5.14 -8.55
CA HIS A 29 -9.40 -5.18 -7.08
C HIS A 29 -9.65 -6.61 -6.52
N ALA A 30 -10.54 -7.37 -7.15
CA ALA A 30 -10.77 -8.76 -6.76
C ALA A 30 -9.53 -9.65 -7.00
N LYS A 31 -8.77 -9.42 -8.07
CA LYS A 31 -7.54 -10.16 -8.37
C LYS A 31 -6.40 -9.77 -7.42
N GLU A 32 -6.34 -8.52 -6.99
CA GLU A 32 -5.34 -8.01 -6.04
C GLU A 32 -5.51 -8.61 -4.64
N LEU A 33 -6.76 -8.80 -4.20
CA LEU A 33 -7.05 -9.45 -2.91
C LEU A 33 -6.80 -10.97 -2.95
N ALA A 34 -7.01 -11.63 -4.08
CA ALA A 34 -6.86 -13.08 -4.20
C ALA A 34 -5.45 -13.59 -3.86
N ILE A 35 -4.39 -12.81 -4.14
CA ILE A 35 -3.03 -13.20 -3.76
C ILE A 35 -2.83 -13.22 -2.24
N TRP A 36 -3.42 -12.27 -1.53
CA TRP A 36 -3.32 -12.21 -0.09
C TRP A 36 -4.08 -13.34 0.60
N ASP A 37 -5.21 -13.77 0.03
CA ASP A 37 -5.95 -14.94 0.50
C ASP A 37 -5.13 -16.24 0.30
N GLN A 38 -4.41 -16.36 -0.82
CA GLN A 38 -3.48 -17.47 -1.04
C GLN A 38 -2.30 -17.48 -0.07
N LEU A 39 -1.91 -16.32 0.45
CA LEU A 39 -0.83 -16.21 1.43
C LEU A 39 -1.31 -16.37 2.88
N GLN A 40 -2.62 -16.40 3.14
CA GLN A 40 -3.16 -16.50 4.50
C GLN A 40 -2.65 -17.75 5.22
N GLY A 41 -2.18 -17.59 6.44
CA GLY A 41 -1.62 -18.66 7.26
C GLY A 41 -0.35 -19.31 6.71
N THR A 42 0.24 -18.75 5.63
CA THR A 42 1.41 -19.36 4.98
C THR A 42 2.74 -18.79 5.46
N ASN A 43 3.80 -19.51 5.09
CA ASN A 43 5.19 -19.05 5.20
C ASN A 43 5.75 -18.85 3.78
N PRO A 44 5.42 -17.72 3.12
CA PRO A 44 5.67 -17.51 1.69
C PRO A 44 7.18 -17.44 1.40
N LYS A 45 7.59 -17.90 0.20
CA LYS A 45 8.98 -17.90 -0.24
C LYS A 45 9.22 -16.85 -1.32
N GLY A 46 10.15 -15.92 -1.04
CA GLY A 46 10.60 -14.91 -1.99
C GLY A 46 9.66 -13.73 -2.18
N TYR A 47 8.67 -13.56 -1.30
CA TYR A 47 7.77 -12.42 -1.37
C TYR A 47 8.28 -11.23 -0.56
N VAL A 48 8.13 -10.03 -1.12
CA VAL A 48 8.50 -8.76 -0.50
C VAL A 48 7.33 -7.79 -0.62
N LEU A 49 6.96 -7.15 0.48
CA LEU A 49 6.03 -6.04 0.51
C LEU A 49 6.83 -4.74 0.51
N LEU A 50 6.67 -3.94 -0.55
CA LEU A 50 7.17 -2.57 -0.63
C LEU A 50 6.02 -1.64 -0.25
N MET A 51 6.16 -0.86 0.80
CA MET A 51 5.11 -0.03 1.35
C MET A 51 5.59 1.42 1.49
N ARG A 52 4.86 2.36 0.88
CA ARG A 52 5.08 3.78 1.14
C ARG A 52 4.63 4.11 2.56
N HIS A 53 5.36 5.00 3.25
CA HIS A 53 4.94 5.53 4.54
C HIS A 53 3.50 6.05 4.48
N ALA A 54 2.77 5.96 5.58
CA ALA A 54 1.41 6.47 5.73
C ALA A 54 1.33 7.99 5.56
N LEU A 55 0.14 8.56 5.64
CA LEU A 55 -0.11 9.97 5.32
C LEU A 55 0.72 10.91 6.22
N ALA A 56 1.59 11.66 5.58
CA ALA A 56 2.37 12.75 6.15
C ALA A 56 2.11 13.98 5.27
N PRO A 57 1.31 14.97 5.70
CA PRO A 57 0.90 16.11 4.89
C PRO A 57 2.07 16.97 4.41
N GLY A 58 1.94 17.54 3.21
CA GLY A 58 2.96 18.38 2.59
C GLY A 58 3.91 17.62 1.65
N VAL A 59 4.91 18.34 1.14
CA VAL A 59 5.89 17.84 0.17
C VAL A 59 7.30 18.16 0.65
N GLY A 60 8.23 17.22 0.48
CA GLY A 60 9.62 17.39 0.92
C GLY A 60 9.79 17.32 2.44
N ASP A 61 10.91 17.80 2.92
CA ASP A 61 11.23 18.01 4.33
C ASP A 61 11.71 19.46 4.51
N PRO A 62 11.65 20.04 5.73
CA PRO A 62 12.16 21.40 6.01
C PRO A 62 13.65 21.57 5.68
N GLU A 63 14.09 22.80 5.44
CA GLU A 63 15.50 23.09 5.11
C GLU A 63 16.49 22.69 6.21
N ASN A 64 16.06 22.73 7.47
CA ASN A 64 16.85 22.32 8.64
C ASN A 64 16.79 20.81 8.91
N PHE A 65 16.42 20.01 7.92
CA PHE A 65 16.25 18.57 8.05
C PHE A 65 17.44 17.87 8.71
N ASN A 66 17.14 17.06 9.73
CA ASN A 66 18.08 16.14 10.39
C ASN A 66 17.43 14.78 10.57
N VAL A 67 18.03 13.74 10.00
CA VAL A 67 17.50 12.36 10.06
C VAL A 67 17.37 11.81 11.49
N ASN A 68 18.12 12.34 12.43
CA ASN A 68 18.11 11.94 13.84
C ASN A 68 17.16 12.76 14.72
N ASP A 69 16.51 13.78 14.16
CA ASP A 69 15.62 14.68 14.88
C ASP A 69 14.27 14.81 14.17
N CYS A 70 13.26 14.12 14.69
CA CYS A 70 11.92 14.11 14.12
C CYS A 70 11.25 15.49 14.12
N SER A 71 11.64 16.42 15.00
CA SER A 71 11.07 17.76 15.04
C SER A 71 11.44 18.60 13.81
N THR A 72 12.49 18.20 13.08
CA THR A 72 12.95 18.82 11.85
C THR A 72 12.43 18.14 10.58
N GLN A 73 11.50 17.20 10.72
CA GLN A 73 11.01 16.40 9.62
C GLN A 73 9.51 16.61 9.39
N ARG A 74 9.07 16.30 8.18
CA ARG A 74 7.66 16.12 7.88
C ARG A 74 7.20 14.77 8.43
N ASN A 75 6.27 14.78 9.39
CA ASN A 75 5.83 13.60 10.13
C ASN A 75 4.41 13.18 9.76
N LEU A 76 3.99 12.00 10.22
CA LEU A 76 2.61 11.53 10.07
C LEU A 76 1.65 12.48 10.79
N ASN A 77 0.46 12.65 10.23
CA ASN A 77 -0.69 13.19 10.96
C ASN A 77 -1.46 12.04 11.65
N ASP A 78 -2.54 12.37 12.37
CA ASP A 78 -3.30 11.36 13.11
C ASP A 78 -4.02 10.37 12.18
N GLU A 79 -4.48 10.82 11.01
CA GLU A 79 -5.03 9.97 9.96
C GLU A 79 -3.97 8.94 9.50
N GLY A 80 -2.78 9.39 9.11
CA GLY A 80 -1.72 8.48 8.70
C GLY A 80 -1.28 7.50 9.81
N ARG A 81 -1.34 7.92 11.09
CA ARG A 81 -1.10 7.00 12.21
C ARG A 81 -2.20 5.94 12.31
N GLN A 82 -3.46 6.34 12.08
CA GLN A 82 -4.57 5.40 12.09
C GLN A 82 -4.49 4.43 10.91
N ASP A 83 -4.23 4.93 9.70
CA ASP A 83 -4.01 4.13 8.50
C ASP A 83 -2.95 3.05 8.71
N ALA A 84 -1.81 3.42 9.30
CA ALA A 84 -0.73 2.47 9.58
C ALA A 84 -1.19 1.35 10.54
N ARG A 85 -1.97 1.68 11.58
CA ARG A 85 -2.54 0.67 12.49
C ARG A 85 -3.52 -0.25 11.79
N ASP A 86 -4.40 0.29 10.95
CA ASP A 86 -5.44 -0.47 10.26
C ASP A 86 -4.82 -1.44 9.24
N ILE A 87 -3.80 -1.01 8.50
CA ILE A 87 -3.03 -1.87 7.61
C ILE A 87 -2.31 -2.97 8.41
N GLY A 88 -1.72 -2.62 9.54
CA GLY A 88 -1.08 -3.58 10.43
C GLY A 88 -2.02 -4.66 10.92
N GLN A 89 -3.21 -4.28 11.39
CA GLN A 89 -4.27 -5.22 11.78
C GLN A 89 -4.74 -6.08 10.61
N TRP A 90 -4.86 -5.50 9.42
CA TRP A 90 -5.22 -6.22 8.22
C TRP A 90 -4.18 -7.30 7.88
N LEU A 91 -2.87 -7.00 7.97
CA LEU A 91 -1.78 -7.96 7.77
C LEU A 91 -1.79 -9.05 8.85
N GLN A 92 -2.01 -8.69 10.13
CA GLN A 92 -2.07 -9.62 11.25
C GLN A 92 -3.21 -10.65 11.08
N ARG A 93 -4.41 -10.21 10.67
CA ARG A 93 -5.54 -11.10 10.43
C ARG A 93 -5.30 -12.14 9.34
N ARG A 94 -4.33 -11.92 8.45
CA ARG A 94 -3.93 -12.87 7.41
C ARG A 94 -2.91 -13.90 7.86
N GLU A 95 -2.37 -13.74 9.06
CA GLU A 95 -1.43 -14.69 9.66
C GLU A 95 -0.25 -15.06 8.75
N VAL A 96 0.12 -14.17 7.82
CA VAL A 96 1.28 -14.37 6.95
C VAL A 96 2.54 -14.28 7.78
N LYS A 97 3.40 -15.29 7.68
CA LYS A 97 4.67 -15.29 8.42
C LYS A 97 5.57 -14.15 7.97
N ILE A 98 5.74 -13.15 8.83
CA ILE A 98 6.68 -12.03 8.62
C ILE A 98 8.09 -12.48 9.02
N LEU A 99 9.05 -12.35 8.13
CA LEU A 99 10.46 -12.62 8.42
C LEU A 99 11.14 -11.40 9.04
N ARG A 100 10.91 -10.23 8.44
CA ARG A 100 11.61 -9.00 8.82
C ARG A 100 10.85 -7.77 8.35
N VAL A 101 10.90 -6.72 9.17
CA VAL A 101 10.43 -5.39 8.81
C VAL A 101 11.64 -4.46 8.79
N GLU A 102 11.90 -3.82 7.67
CA GLU A 102 12.95 -2.82 7.49
C GLU A 102 12.32 -1.49 7.07
N SER A 103 12.77 -0.37 7.63
CA SER A 103 12.25 0.96 7.30
C SER A 103 13.34 1.94 6.93
N SER A 104 13.01 2.95 6.13
CA SER A 104 13.77 4.19 6.05
C SER A 104 14.00 4.77 7.45
N ARG A 105 15.09 5.52 7.61
CA ARG A 105 15.40 6.23 8.86
C ARG A 105 14.55 7.48 9.07
N TRP A 106 13.84 7.96 8.03
CA TRP A 106 12.89 9.07 8.16
C TRP A 106 11.79 8.74 9.16
N CYS A 107 11.48 9.68 10.03
CA CYS A 107 10.55 9.47 11.14
C CYS A 107 9.17 8.99 10.67
N ARG A 108 8.62 9.55 9.61
CA ARG A 108 7.33 9.10 9.03
C ARG A 108 7.34 7.63 8.57
N ALA A 109 8.44 7.16 7.99
CA ALA A 109 8.55 5.78 7.53
C ALA A 109 8.79 4.81 8.71
N LYS A 110 9.63 5.22 9.66
CA LYS A 110 9.90 4.46 10.88
C LYS A 110 8.63 4.33 11.73
N GLU A 111 7.92 5.44 11.96
CA GLU A 111 6.67 5.45 12.72
C GLU A 111 5.59 4.61 12.04
N THR A 112 5.45 4.69 10.69
CA THR A 112 4.57 3.79 9.94
C THR A 112 4.89 2.33 10.23
N ALA A 113 6.16 1.94 10.08
CA ALA A 113 6.59 0.55 10.29
C ALA A 113 6.36 0.06 11.72
N GLU A 114 6.53 0.92 12.72
CA GLU A 114 6.27 0.63 14.13
C GLU A 114 4.77 0.44 14.39
N LEU A 115 3.92 1.29 13.83
CA LEU A 115 2.46 1.25 13.98
C LEU A 115 1.81 0.05 13.26
N LEU A 116 2.44 -0.50 12.21
CA LEU A 116 2.00 -1.78 11.63
C LEU A 116 1.99 -2.91 12.68
N ASN A 117 2.86 -2.85 13.67
CA ASN A 117 2.96 -3.82 14.77
C ASN A 117 3.01 -5.29 14.28
N ILE A 118 3.77 -5.56 13.20
CA ILE A 118 3.91 -6.89 12.58
C ILE A 118 5.29 -7.52 12.79
N GLY A 119 6.14 -6.90 13.60
CA GLY A 119 7.46 -7.40 13.96
C GLY A 119 8.43 -6.28 14.32
N LYS A 120 9.63 -6.65 14.77
CA LYS A 120 10.68 -5.67 15.14
C LYS A 120 11.16 -4.90 13.92
N VAL A 121 11.03 -3.57 13.96
CA VAL A 121 11.49 -2.66 12.92
C VAL A 121 13.01 -2.51 12.97
N ARG A 122 13.66 -2.57 11.80
CA ARG A 122 15.10 -2.36 11.62
C ARG A 122 15.33 -1.19 10.65
N PRO A 123 15.98 -0.11 11.07
CA PRO A 123 16.34 0.96 10.17
C PRO A 123 17.27 0.48 9.06
N ASN A 124 17.01 0.90 7.82
CA ASN A 124 17.82 0.57 6.65
C ASN A 124 18.04 1.83 5.80
N ARG A 125 19.27 2.35 5.79
CA ARG A 125 19.64 3.56 5.05
C ARG A 125 19.40 3.46 3.54
N ASN A 126 19.35 2.25 2.97
CA ASN A 126 19.03 2.10 1.55
C ASN A 126 17.56 2.43 1.22
N LEU A 127 16.69 2.47 2.24
CA LEU A 127 15.30 2.88 2.11
C LEU A 127 15.09 4.41 2.36
N ASP A 128 16.15 5.16 2.70
CA ASP A 128 16.08 6.60 2.91
C ASP A 128 15.62 7.32 1.64
N SER A 129 14.91 8.44 1.80
CA SER A 129 14.25 9.12 0.69
C SER A 129 15.24 9.59 -0.39
N LEU A 130 14.95 9.27 -1.62
CA LEU A 130 15.64 9.74 -2.81
C LEU A 130 14.90 10.92 -3.49
N PHE A 131 14.01 11.60 -2.78
CA PHE A 131 13.14 12.63 -3.36
C PHE A 131 13.89 13.79 -4.00
N GLN A 132 15.08 14.12 -3.51
CA GLN A 132 15.91 15.19 -4.05
C GLN A 132 16.97 14.70 -5.07
N GLU A 133 17.03 13.39 -5.31
CA GLU A 133 18.02 12.80 -6.21
C GLU A 133 17.53 12.79 -7.67
N THR A 134 18.45 12.96 -8.62
CA THR A 134 18.12 13.06 -10.04
C THR A 134 18.25 11.75 -10.82
N ASN A 135 19.15 10.85 -10.39
CA ASN A 135 19.43 9.60 -11.12
C ASN A 135 18.93 8.38 -10.33
N LEU A 136 17.63 8.31 -10.11
CA LEU A 136 16.98 7.32 -9.23
C LEU A 136 17.25 5.87 -9.66
N LEU A 137 17.20 5.58 -10.98
CA LEU A 137 17.32 4.21 -11.49
C LEU A 137 18.73 3.63 -11.26
N ASN A 138 19.76 4.46 -11.37
CA ASN A 138 21.16 4.07 -11.19
C ASN A 138 21.71 4.46 -9.80
N HIS A 139 20.86 4.93 -8.90
CA HIS A 139 21.28 5.31 -7.55
C HIS A 139 21.74 4.07 -6.76
N PRO A 140 22.87 4.14 -6.01
CA PRO A 140 23.38 2.99 -5.24
C PRO A 140 22.36 2.38 -4.29
N GLN A 141 21.51 3.19 -3.64
CA GLN A 141 20.42 2.69 -2.78
C GLN A 141 19.42 1.84 -3.58
N THR A 142 19.02 2.26 -4.79
CA THR A 142 18.15 1.50 -5.68
C THR A 142 18.75 0.14 -6.01
N ALA A 143 20.04 0.11 -6.40
CA ALA A 143 20.76 -1.13 -6.68
C ALA A 143 20.83 -2.04 -5.44
N ASN A 144 21.09 -1.48 -4.25
CA ASN A 144 21.17 -2.23 -3.00
C ASN A 144 19.82 -2.82 -2.60
N ILE A 145 18.69 -2.07 -2.77
CA ILE A 145 17.34 -2.58 -2.53
C ILE A 145 17.05 -3.75 -3.50
N LYS A 146 17.31 -3.59 -4.80
CA LYS A 146 17.13 -4.66 -5.79
C LYS A 146 17.92 -5.91 -5.42
N LYS A 147 19.19 -5.76 -5.06
CA LYS A 147 20.06 -6.86 -4.59
C LYS A 147 19.48 -7.53 -3.34
N ARG A 148 18.95 -6.74 -2.38
CA ARG A 148 18.37 -7.26 -1.16
C ARG A 148 17.10 -8.08 -1.43
N ILE A 149 16.23 -7.63 -2.35
CA ILE A 149 15.05 -8.36 -2.80
C ILE A 149 15.47 -9.68 -3.49
N GLN A 150 16.43 -9.63 -4.39
CA GLN A 150 16.95 -10.83 -5.07
C GLN A 150 17.56 -11.85 -4.09
N SER A 151 18.29 -11.40 -3.09
CA SER A 151 18.83 -12.29 -2.05
C SER A 151 17.74 -12.99 -1.23
N HIS A 152 16.54 -12.39 -1.15
CA HIS A 152 15.39 -12.97 -0.45
C HIS A 152 14.63 -14.04 -1.27
N ARG A 153 14.84 -14.14 -2.57
CA ARG A 153 14.11 -15.01 -3.50
C ARG A 153 13.86 -16.43 -3.01
N ASN A 154 14.83 -17.01 -2.33
CA ASN A 154 14.76 -18.38 -1.83
C ASN A 154 14.50 -18.47 -0.32
N THR A 155 14.27 -17.35 0.35
CA THR A 155 14.06 -17.28 1.80
C THR A 155 12.55 -17.33 2.11
N ARG A 156 12.16 -18.05 3.17
CA ARG A 156 10.78 -18.12 3.66
C ARG A 156 10.45 -16.93 4.56
N GLY A 157 9.17 -16.57 4.59
CA GLY A 157 8.62 -15.43 5.31
C GLY A 157 8.60 -14.17 4.47
N LEU A 158 7.63 -13.31 4.72
CA LEU A 158 7.47 -12.04 4.05
C LEU A 158 8.53 -11.05 4.52
N LEU A 159 9.27 -10.45 3.60
CA LEU A 159 10.13 -9.30 3.87
C LEU A 159 9.32 -8.02 3.63
N VAL A 160 9.29 -7.12 4.60
CA VAL A 160 8.54 -5.85 4.52
C VAL A 160 9.50 -4.68 4.51
N PHE A 161 9.39 -3.82 3.49
CA PHE A 161 10.11 -2.56 3.38
C PHE A 161 9.13 -1.39 3.48
N VAL A 162 9.36 -0.49 4.43
CA VAL A 162 8.62 0.76 4.55
C VAL A 162 9.53 1.93 4.19
N GLY A 163 9.12 2.68 3.15
CA GLY A 163 9.95 3.75 2.58
C GLY A 163 9.16 4.81 1.83
N HIS A 164 9.66 5.21 0.69
CA HIS A 164 9.16 6.36 -0.06
C HIS A 164 8.77 5.97 -1.49
N PHE A 165 7.77 6.66 -2.07
CA PHE A 165 7.26 6.33 -3.40
C PHE A 165 8.35 6.40 -4.47
N VAL A 166 9.23 7.43 -4.43
CA VAL A 166 10.32 7.60 -5.42
C VAL A 166 11.29 6.43 -5.42
N ASN A 167 11.59 5.85 -4.25
CA ASN A 167 12.45 4.69 -4.12
C ASN A 167 11.79 3.46 -4.76
N PHE A 168 10.53 3.22 -4.49
CA PHE A 168 9.83 2.03 -5.00
C PHE A 168 9.47 2.16 -6.48
N GLN A 169 9.23 3.38 -6.97
CA GLN A 169 9.14 3.65 -8.39
C GLN A 169 10.46 3.31 -9.11
N ALA A 170 11.61 3.69 -8.55
CA ALA A 170 12.91 3.36 -9.13
C ALA A 170 13.24 1.85 -9.04
N VAL A 171 12.78 1.16 -7.99
CA VAL A 171 13.04 -0.26 -7.76
C VAL A 171 12.15 -1.16 -8.61
N ALA A 172 10.85 -0.90 -8.64
CA ALA A 172 9.83 -1.81 -9.18
C ALA A 172 8.93 -1.17 -10.25
N GLY A 173 9.12 0.11 -10.60
CA GLY A 173 8.30 0.81 -11.59
C GLY A 173 6.87 1.11 -11.11
N VAL A 174 6.60 1.03 -9.82
CA VAL A 174 5.26 1.21 -9.24
C VAL A 174 5.11 2.59 -8.61
N SER A 175 3.93 3.19 -8.76
CA SER A 175 3.53 4.38 -8.02
C SER A 175 2.64 3.97 -6.86
N LEU A 176 2.98 4.39 -5.65
CA LEU A 176 2.24 4.06 -4.43
C LEU A 176 1.72 5.33 -3.75
N ASP A 177 0.45 5.32 -3.39
CA ASP A 177 -0.15 6.33 -2.52
C ASP A 177 0.33 6.17 -1.07
N SER A 178 0.06 7.18 -0.22
CA SER A 178 0.41 7.10 1.21
C SER A 178 -0.26 5.89 1.87
N GLY A 179 0.51 5.07 2.57
CA GLY A 179 0.04 3.84 3.19
C GLY A 179 -0.16 2.67 2.23
N GLU A 180 -0.07 2.88 0.93
CA GLU A 180 -0.21 1.78 -0.04
C GLU A 180 1.03 0.92 -0.10
N GLY A 181 0.82 -0.38 -0.30
CA GLY A 181 1.88 -1.36 -0.47
C GLY A 181 1.70 -2.20 -1.72
N VAL A 182 2.80 -2.63 -2.32
CA VAL A 182 2.82 -3.59 -3.43
C VAL A 182 3.57 -4.85 -3.03
N LEU A 183 2.94 -5.98 -3.25
CA LEU A 183 3.54 -7.29 -3.07
C LEU A 183 4.27 -7.67 -4.36
N ILE A 184 5.55 -7.93 -4.24
CA ILE A 184 6.40 -8.35 -5.35
C ILE A 184 7.05 -9.69 -5.08
N LYS A 185 7.48 -10.36 -6.15
CA LYS A 185 8.26 -11.59 -6.07
C LYS A 185 9.45 -11.50 -7.01
N ALA A 186 10.63 -11.78 -6.49
CA ALA A 186 11.84 -11.84 -7.28
C ALA A 186 11.86 -13.08 -8.18
N THR A 187 12.23 -12.91 -9.45
CA THR A 187 12.36 -14.00 -10.44
C THR A 187 13.81 -14.51 -10.52
N PRO A 188 14.03 -15.71 -11.08
CA PRO A 188 15.37 -16.19 -11.34
C PRO A 188 16.18 -15.31 -12.30
N SER A 189 15.53 -14.61 -13.23
CA SER A 189 16.17 -13.69 -14.19
C SER A 189 16.71 -12.40 -13.56
N GLY A 190 16.38 -12.12 -12.30
CA GLY A 190 16.78 -10.87 -11.64
C GLY A 190 15.71 -9.78 -11.67
N GLU A 191 14.58 -10.03 -12.32
CA GLU A 191 13.44 -9.11 -12.40
C GLU A 191 12.49 -9.30 -11.22
N PHE A 192 11.47 -8.44 -11.15
CA PHE A 192 10.42 -8.52 -10.15
C PHE A 192 9.06 -8.63 -10.82
N THR A 193 8.22 -9.52 -10.30
CA THR A 193 6.83 -9.63 -10.70
C THR A 193 5.97 -8.96 -9.64
N VAL A 194 5.11 -8.03 -10.06
CA VAL A 194 4.06 -7.48 -9.21
C VAL A 194 2.98 -8.54 -9.05
N MET A 195 2.68 -8.90 -7.81
CA MET A 195 1.73 -9.96 -7.45
C MET A 195 0.36 -9.38 -7.06
N GLY A 196 0.33 -8.18 -6.50
CA GLY A 196 -0.88 -7.47 -6.07
C GLY A 196 -0.54 -6.31 -5.13
N TYR A 197 -1.56 -5.57 -4.75
CA TYR A 197 -1.43 -4.43 -3.84
C TYR A 197 -2.06 -4.74 -2.48
N SER A 198 -1.61 -4.05 -1.43
CA SER A 198 -2.36 -4.01 -0.18
C SER A 198 -3.62 -3.16 -0.37
N PRO A 199 -4.71 -3.42 0.37
CA PRO A 199 -5.82 -2.47 0.36
C PRO A 199 -5.31 -1.11 0.84
N LYS A 200 -5.95 -0.07 0.32
CA LYS A 200 -5.85 1.27 0.92
C LYS A 200 -6.63 1.28 2.22
N PRO A 201 -6.19 2.04 3.23
CA PRO A 201 -6.97 2.30 4.42
C PRO A 201 -8.28 3.01 4.09
#